data_4ffe7bae669c5ba3468d39d552d59089
#
_entry.id   4ffe7bae669c5ba3468d39d552d59089
#
_cell.length_a   1.000
_cell.length_b   1.000
_cell.length_c   1.000
_cell.angle_alpha   90.00
_cell.angle_beta   90.00
_cell.angle_gamma   90.00
#
_symmetry.space_group_name_H-M   'P 1'
#
loop_
_entity.id
_entity.type
_entity.pdbx_description
1 polymer ?
#
loop_
_entity_poly.entity_id
_entity_poly.type
_entity_poly.pdbx_seq_one_letter_code
_entity_poly.pdbx_strand_id
1 'polypeptide(L)'
;MTTDLDDVLDARLALRPIGVDDYSAVRHLHTTSLRAQTHGVLSDAEVVAFVRLAYSPAYTAILMKEDVYGAWLDGELVGTVGWQANGGNGLIARIGCIFVRHQGYGIGRRLLAEVERRAQQCGFGRLAVGVTANAVRFFQRQGYVVASQGVKTLSLTCKLPVTFLRKDTPDVRPSTALN
;
A
#
# COMPACT_ATOMS: atom_id res chain seq x y z
N MET A 1 -19.93 3.11 -20.93
CA MET A 1 -18.81 4.07 -21.22
C MET A 1 -17.63 3.99 -20.24
N THR A 2 -17.73 3.29 -19.12
CA THR A 2 -16.62 3.03 -18.20
C THR A 2 -15.64 1.94 -18.67
N THR A 3 -16.09 1.02 -19.50
CA THR A 3 -15.31 -0.14 -19.99
C THR A 3 -14.10 0.27 -20.85
N ASP A 4 -14.26 1.29 -21.69
CA ASP A 4 -13.23 1.72 -22.63
C ASP A 4 -12.01 2.39 -21.94
N LEU A 5 -12.23 3.15 -20.88
CA LEU A 5 -11.16 3.84 -20.15
C LEU A 5 -10.36 2.87 -19.26
N ASP A 6 -11.04 1.88 -18.68
CA ASP A 6 -10.43 0.82 -17.89
C ASP A 6 -9.55 -0.08 -18.77
N ASP A 7 -10.02 -0.44 -19.97
CA ASP A 7 -9.29 -1.27 -20.94
C ASP A 7 -8.03 -0.54 -21.46
N VAL A 8 -8.13 0.77 -21.74
CA VAL A 8 -6.97 1.59 -22.15
C VAL A 8 -5.95 1.71 -21.04
N LEU A 9 -6.40 1.87 -19.78
CA LEU A 9 -5.50 1.95 -18.64
C LEU A 9 -4.81 0.60 -18.40
N ASP A 10 -5.54 -0.51 -18.51
CA ASP A 10 -4.99 -1.86 -18.35
C ASP A 10 -3.92 -2.18 -19.40
N ALA A 11 -4.09 -1.71 -20.62
CA ALA A 11 -3.11 -1.90 -21.69
C ALA A 11 -1.81 -1.09 -21.50
N ARG A 12 -1.86 0.02 -20.76
CA ARG A 12 -0.74 0.97 -20.60
C ARG A 12 -0.09 0.90 -19.20
N LEU A 13 -0.80 0.36 -18.21
CA LEU A 13 -0.31 0.29 -16.83
C LEU A 13 0.52 -0.98 -16.62
N ALA A 14 1.80 -0.81 -16.30
CA ALA A 14 2.67 -1.91 -15.94
C ALA A 14 2.83 -1.99 -14.42
N LEU A 15 2.61 -3.18 -13.85
CA LEU A 15 2.91 -3.47 -12.45
C LEU A 15 4.22 -4.23 -12.37
N ARG A 16 5.20 -3.70 -11.64
CA ARG A 16 6.48 -4.37 -11.43
C ARG A 16 7.06 -4.10 -10.04
N PRO A 17 7.94 -4.98 -9.54
CA PRO A 17 8.67 -4.73 -8.30
C PRO A 17 9.45 -3.41 -8.37
N ILE A 18 9.52 -2.72 -7.23
CA ILE A 18 10.37 -1.55 -7.04
C ILE A 18 11.80 -2.00 -6.74
N GLY A 19 12.76 -1.46 -7.48
CA GLY A 19 14.19 -1.62 -7.22
C GLY A 19 14.81 -0.40 -6.55
N VAL A 20 16.09 -0.52 -6.20
CA VAL A 20 16.85 0.56 -5.54
C VAL A 20 16.89 1.83 -6.39
N ASP A 21 16.98 1.69 -7.71
CA ASP A 21 17.03 2.81 -8.65
C ASP A 21 15.71 3.60 -8.70
N ASP A 22 14.61 2.97 -8.27
CA ASP A 22 13.28 3.59 -8.25
C ASP A 22 13.02 4.40 -6.96
N TYR A 23 13.86 4.27 -5.91
CA TYR A 23 13.57 4.85 -4.59
C TYR A 23 13.39 6.37 -4.60
N SER A 24 14.07 7.08 -5.50
CA SER A 24 13.85 8.52 -5.65
C SER A 24 12.44 8.84 -6.13
N ALA A 25 11.95 8.13 -7.12
CA ALA A 25 10.59 8.28 -7.64
C ALA A 25 9.54 7.87 -6.58
N VAL A 26 9.82 6.80 -5.82
CA VAL A 26 8.96 6.35 -4.72
C VAL A 26 8.83 7.43 -3.64
N ARG A 27 9.94 8.00 -3.18
CA ARG A 27 9.92 9.07 -2.16
C ARG A 27 9.13 10.30 -2.64
N HIS A 28 9.34 10.68 -3.88
CA HIS A 28 8.61 11.79 -4.50
C HIS A 28 7.11 11.50 -4.55
N LEU A 29 6.72 10.31 -5.04
CA LEU A 29 5.32 9.89 -5.10
C LEU A 29 4.68 9.88 -3.70
N HIS A 30 5.33 9.27 -2.70
CA HIS A 30 4.77 9.13 -1.36
C HIS A 30 4.57 10.50 -0.70
N THR A 31 5.55 11.39 -0.80
CA THR A 31 5.47 12.72 -0.15
C THR A 31 4.47 13.64 -0.83
N THR A 32 4.43 13.64 -2.16
CA THR A 32 3.48 14.48 -2.92
C THR A 32 2.04 13.98 -2.76
N SER A 33 1.84 12.66 -2.81
CA SER A 33 0.51 12.06 -2.63
C SER A 33 0.00 12.26 -1.20
N LEU A 34 0.85 12.09 -0.18
CA LEU A 34 0.44 12.32 1.20
C LEU A 34 0.00 13.77 1.38
N ARG A 35 0.80 14.73 0.95
CA ARG A 35 0.46 16.16 1.05
C ARG A 35 -0.87 16.49 0.37
N ALA A 36 -1.07 15.98 -0.85
CA ALA A 36 -2.27 16.27 -1.63
C ALA A 36 -3.54 15.64 -1.05
N GLN A 37 -3.42 14.45 -0.46
CA GLN A 37 -4.58 13.61 -0.13
C GLN A 37 -4.95 13.60 1.35
N THR A 38 -4.10 14.15 2.23
CA THR A 38 -4.35 14.20 3.67
C THR A 38 -4.65 15.60 4.19
N HIS A 39 -4.96 16.53 3.29
CA HIS A 39 -5.40 17.87 3.68
C HIS A 39 -6.64 17.81 4.58
N GLY A 40 -6.57 18.45 5.76
CA GLY A 40 -7.64 18.38 6.76
C GLY A 40 -7.74 17.04 7.54
N VAL A 41 -6.86 16.07 7.25
CA VAL A 41 -6.78 14.76 7.93
C VAL A 41 -5.57 14.69 8.84
N LEU A 42 -4.41 15.09 8.33
CA LEU A 42 -3.17 15.18 9.08
C LEU A 42 -2.85 16.65 9.38
N SER A 43 -2.24 16.90 10.53
CA SER A 43 -1.67 18.20 10.86
C SER A 43 -0.43 18.49 10.02
N ASP A 44 -0.08 19.76 9.88
CA ASP A 44 1.14 20.16 9.18
C ASP A 44 2.40 19.55 9.82
N ALA A 45 2.42 19.38 11.14
CA ALA A 45 3.52 18.73 11.86
C ALA A 45 3.67 17.25 11.48
N GLU A 46 2.57 16.53 11.34
CA GLU A 46 2.57 15.12 10.91
C GLU A 46 3.03 14.98 9.46
N VAL A 47 2.56 15.86 8.57
CA VAL A 47 3.01 15.91 7.17
C VAL A 47 4.51 16.20 7.09
N VAL A 48 5.01 17.22 7.82
CA VAL A 48 6.44 17.55 7.85
C VAL A 48 7.27 16.39 8.40
N ALA A 49 6.81 15.74 9.46
CA ALA A 49 7.51 14.58 10.04
C ALA A 49 7.62 13.43 9.04
N PHE A 50 6.53 13.14 8.28
CA PHE A 50 6.57 12.12 7.24
C PHE A 50 7.53 12.48 6.11
N VAL A 51 7.50 13.71 5.63
CA VAL A 51 8.40 14.17 4.56
C VAL A 51 9.86 14.07 4.97
N ARG A 52 10.20 14.49 6.20
CA ARG A 52 11.56 14.32 6.72
C ARG A 52 11.98 12.86 6.78
N LEU A 53 11.09 11.98 7.24
CA LEU A 53 11.34 10.54 7.25
C LEU A 53 11.56 10.01 5.83
N ALA A 54 10.69 10.35 4.88
CA ALA A 54 10.75 9.86 3.51
C ALA A 54 12.09 10.17 2.81
N TYR A 55 12.73 11.29 3.14
CA TYR A 55 14.05 11.66 2.62
C TYR A 55 15.21 11.26 3.52
N SER A 56 14.98 10.48 4.56
CA SER A 56 16.02 9.95 5.44
C SER A 56 16.47 8.54 5.04
N PRO A 57 17.66 8.10 5.44
CA PRO A 57 18.11 6.71 5.26
C PRO A 57 17.18 5.69 5.93
N ALA A 58 16.49 6.05 7.01
CA ALA A 58 15.54 5.18 7.70
C ALA A 58 14.38 4.74 6.79
N TYR A 59 13.98 5.59 5.85
CA TYR A 59 12.92 5.23 4.91
C TYR A 59 13.34 4.16 3.91
N THR A 60 14.61 4.16 3.51
CA THR A 60 15.17 3.06 2.70
C THR A 60 15.02 1.72 3.42
N ALA A 61 15.31 1.67 4.71
CA ALA A 61 15.13 0.45 5.51
C ALA A 61 13.66 0.00 5.59
N ILE A 62 12.70 0.94 5.60
CA ILE A 62 11.28 0.62 5.54
C ILE A 62 10.93 0.01 4.18
N LEU A 63 11.37 0.61 3.07
CA LEU A 63 11.11 0.11 1.72
C LEU A 63 11.74 -1.27 1.48
N MET A 64 12.94 -1.51 2.03
CA MET A 64 13.64 -2.79 1.88
C MET A 64 13.00 -3.95 2.68
N LYS A 65 12.23 -3.64 3.72
CA LYS A 65 11.51 -4.66 4.52
C LYS A 65 10.22 -5.15 3.87
N GLU A 66 9.65 -4.34 3.00
CA GLU A 66 8.42 -4.63 2.29
C GLU A 66 8.72 -5.10 0.87
N ASP A 67 7.92 -6.02 0.37
CA ASP A 67 7.89 -6.38 -1.05
C ASP A 67 7.02 -5.33 -1.76
N VAL A 68 7.66 -4.29 -2.29
CA VAL A 68 6.99 -3.11 -2.86
C VAL A 68 6.84 -3.25 -4.38
N TYR A 69 5.62 -3.05 -4.85
CA TYR A 69 5.25 -2.99 -6.27
C TYR A 69 4.89 -1.57 -6.67
N GLY A 70 5.32 -1.18 -7.85
CA GLY A 70 4.97 0.07 -8.50
C GLY A 70 4.01 -0.13 -9.66
N ALA A 71 3.10 0.81 -9.83
CA ALA A 71 2.30 0.98 -11.03
C ALA A 71 2.94 2.06 -11.90
N TRP A 72 3.27 1.71 -13.13
CA TRP A 72 3.95 2.55 -14.10
C TRP A 72 3.05 2.83 -15.28
N LEU A 73 2.83 4.10 -15.59
CA LEU A 73 2.05 4.54 -16.74
C LEU A 73 2.97 5.36 -17.64
N ASP A 74 3.20 4.85 -18.86
CA ASP A 74 4.09 5.49 -19.83
C ASP A 74 5.49 5.83 -19.28
N GLY A 75 6.03 4.97 -18.43
CA GLY A 75 7.33 5.13 -17.79
C GLY A 75 7.36 6.00 -16.53
N GLU A 76 6.22 6.57 -16.12
CA GLU A 76 6.11 7.31 -14.87
C GLU A 76 5.52 6.47 -13.74
N LEU A 77 6.08 6.55 -12.55
CA LEU A 77 5.55 5.92 -11.34
C LEU A 77 4.30 6.68 -10.89
N VAL A 78 3.14 6.02 -10.96
CA VAL A 78 1.84 6.61 -10.61
C VAL A 78 1.19 6.00 -9.37
N GLY A 79 1.75 4.92 -8.84
CA GLY A 79 1.28 4.31 -7.60
C GLY A 79 2.25 3.27 -7.06
N THR A 80 2.13 2.96 -5.78
CA THR A 80 2.87 1.89 -5.09
C THR A 80 1.96 1.14 -4.15
N VAL A 81 2.34 -0.08 -3.83
CA VAL A 81 1.83 -0.87 -2.72
C VAL A 81 2.92 -1.80 -2.23
N GLY A 82 3.05 -1.97 -0.94
CA GLY A 82 3.96 -2.93 -0.34
C GLY A 82 3.21 -3.95 0.52
N TRP A 83 3.84 -5.07 0.80
CA TRP A 83 3.37 -6.01 1.78
C TRP A 83 4.53 -6.75 2.44
N GLN A 84 4.29 -7.28 3.63
CA GLN A 84 5.24 -8.11 4.34
C GLN A 84 4.49 -9.10 5.23
N ALA A 85 5.12 -10.23 5.51
CA ALA A 85 4.65 -11.14 6.55
C ALA A 85 4.73 -10.44 7.91
N ASN A 86 3.64 -10.47 8.69
CA ASN A 86 3.68 -9.99 10.06
C ASN A 86 4.37 -11.07 10.93
N GLY A 87 5.48 -10.72 11.57
CA GLY A 87 6.18 -11.60 12.51
C GLY A 87 5.23 -11.98 13.66
N GLY A 88 4.92 -13.23 13.77
CA GLY A 88 3.93 -13.84 14.65
C GLY A 88 3.48 -15.12 13.98
N ASN A 89 2.36 -15.71 14.32
CA ASN A 89 1.91 -17.03 13.86
C ASN A 89 1.75 -17.21 12.33
N GLY A 90 2.46 -16.41 11.51
CA GLY A 90 2.67 -16.65 10.08
C GLY A 90 1.44 -16.50 9.17
N LEU A 91 0.29 -16.07 9.68
CA LEU A 91 -0.97 -16.10 8.94
C LEU A 91 -1.48 -14.72 8.49
N ILE A 92 -0.76 -13.65 8.82
CA ILE A 92 -1.18 -12.28 8.51
C ILE A 92 -0.15 -11.63 7.58
N ALA A 93 -0.59 -11.17 6.43
CA ALA A 93 0.17 -10.28 5.57
C ALA A 93 -0.22 -8.83 5.88
N ARG A 94 0.76 -7.99 6.15
CA ARG A 94 0.57 -6.56 6.38
C ARG A 94 0.79 -5.80 5.09
N ILE A 95 -0.20 -5.00 4.70
CA ILE A 95 -0.12 -4.10 3.56
C ILE A 95 0.40 -2.75 4.02
N GLY A 96 1.33 -2.17 3.27
CA GLY A 96 1.92 -0.86 3.51
C GLY A 96 2.24 -0.13 2.23
N CYS A 97 2.89 1.02 2.33
CA CYS A 97 3.38 1.81 1.19
C CYS A 97 2.35 2.03 0.07
N ILE A 98 1.05 2.07 0.41
CA ILE A 98 0.00 2.27 -0.60
C ILE A 98 -0.21 3.78 -0.85
N PHE A 99 0.23 4.21 -2.02
CA PHE A 99 0.10 5.58 -2.50
C PHE A 99 -0.26 5.58 -3.98
N VAL A 100 -1.08 6.53 -4.38
CA VAL A 100 -1.40 6.76 -5.79
C VAL A 100 -1.29 8.26 -6.09
N ARG A 101 -0.81 8.61 -7.29
CA ARG A 101 -0.69 9.99 -7.71
C ARG A 101 -2.06 10.65 -7.87
N HIS A 102 -2.97 9.95 -8.52
CA HIS A 102 -4.33 10.41 -8.80
C HIS A 102 -5.35 9.37 -8.36
N GLN A 103 -6.32 9.82 -7.58
CA GLN A 103 -7.45 8.99 -7.14
C GLN A 103 -8.52 8.92 -8.24
N GLY A 104 -9.36 7.88 -8.20
CA GLY A 104 -10.50 7.74 -9.09
C GLY A 104 -10.25 6.99 -10.40
N TYR A 105 -8.99 6.66 -10.73
CA TYR A 105 -8.62 5.94 -11.97
C TYR A 105 -8.43 4.42 -11.77
N GLY A 106 -8.79 3.88 -10.62
CA GLY A 106 -8.68 2.44 -10.36
C GLY A 106 -7.26 1.91 -10.14
N ILE A 107 -6.21 2.74 -10.13
CA ILE A 107 -4.81 2.34 -9.95
C ILE A 107 -4.62 1.67 -8.58
N GLY A 108 -5.16 2.27 -7.51
CA GLY A 108 -5.07 1.70 -6.16
C GLY A 108 -5.75 0.34 -6.04
N ARG A 109 -6.86 0.12 -6.71
CA ARG A 109 -7.55 -1.17 -6.77
C ARG A 109 -6.70 -2.24 -7.45
N ARG A 110 -6.05 -1.92 -8.57
CA ARG A 110 -5.18 -2.86 -9.30
C ARG A 110 -3.95 -3.23 -8.48
N LEU A 111 -3.31 -2.25 -7.84
CA LEU A 111 -2.19 -2.47 -6.93
C LEU A 111 -2.58 -3.36 -5.75
N LEU A 112 -3.71 -3.06 -5.10
CA LEU A 112 -4.18 -3.84 -3.96
C LEU A 112 -4.51 -5.28 -4.37
N ALA A 113 -5.19 -5.48 -5.50
CA ALA A 113 -5.50 -6.81 -6.03
C ALA A 113 -4.24 -7.64 -6.29
N GLU A 114 -3.17 -7.04 -6.81
CA GLU A 114 -1.89 -7.74 -7.04
C GLU A 114 -1.25 -8.20 -5.73
N VAL A 115 -1.22 -7.35 -4.71
CA VAL A 115 -0.66 -7.72 -3.41
C VAL A 115 -1.51 -8.76 -2.70
N GLU A 116 -2.83 -8.66 -2.75
CA GLU A 116 -3.75 -9.66 -2.21
C GLU A 116 -3.51 -11.03 -2.86
N ARG A 117 -3.39 -11.07 -4.18
CA ARG A 117 -3.10 -12.28 -4.94
C ARG A 117 -1.76 -12.91 -4.51
N ARG A 118 -0.71 -12.10 -4.33
CA ARG A 118 0.61 -12.58 -3.89
C ARG A 118 0.58 -13.09 -2.47
N ALA A 119 -0.05 -12.38 -1.56
CA ALA A 119 -0.20 -12.81 -0.19
C ALA A 119 -0.95 -14.16 -0.10
N GLN A 120 -2.03 -14.31 -0.87
CA GLN A 120 -2.77 -15.57 -0.97
C GLN A 120 -1.91 -16.70 -1.52
N GLN A 121 -1.14 -16.46 -2.57
CA GLN A 121 -0.21 -17.46 -3.14
C GLN A 121 0.86 -17.91 -2.14
N CYS A 122 1.26 -17.02 -1.23
CA CYS A 122 2.17 -17.32 -0.13
C CYS A 122 1.47 -17.97 1.09
N GLY A 123 0.17 -18.23 1.01
CA GLY A 123 -0.58 -18.94 2.05
C GLY A 123 -1.11 -18.06 3.18
N PHE A 124 -1.12 -16.73 3.02
CA PHE A 124 -1.67 -15.84 4.04
C PHE A 124 -3.20 -15.81 3.98
N GLY A 125 -3.84 -16.21 5.08
CA GLY A 125 -5.31 -16.24 5.22
C GLY A 125 -5.92 -14.92 5.69
N ARG A 126 -5.09 -13.94 6.07
CA ARG A 126 -5.55 -12.64 6.57
C ARG A 126 -4.64 -11.51 6.09
N LEU A 127 -5.28 -10.41 5.71
CA LEU A 127 -4.64 -9.16 5.34
C LEU A 127 -4.95 -8.09 6.38
N ALA A 128 -3.97 -7.26 6.71
CA ALA A 128 -4.12 -6.14 7.64
C ALA A 128 -3.47 -4.88 7.06
N VAL A 129 -4.07 -3.75 7.31
CA VAL A 129 -3.55 -2.44 6.87
C VAL A 129 -3.85 -1.38 7.91
N GLY A 130 -2.94 -0.43 8.10
CA GLY A 130 -3.17 0.78 8.88
C GLY A 130 -3.10 2.00 7.97
N VAL A 131 -4.20 2.73 7.85
CA VAL A 131 -4.34 3.86 6.92
C VAL A 131 -4.87 5.11 7.60
N THR A 132 -4.52 6.26 7.05
CA THR A 132 -5.10 7.54 7.46
C THR A 132 -6.58 7.62 7.07
N ALA A 133 -7.35 8.49 7.74
CA ALA A 133 -8.80 8.53 7.65
C ALA A 133 -9.34 8.68 6.22
N ASN A 134 -8.62 9.41 5.36
CA ASN A 134 -8.99 9.60 3.95
C ASN A 134 -9.02 8.31 3.11
N ALA A 135 -8.29 7.27 3.50
CA ALA A 135 -8.21 6.02 2.77
C ALA A 135 -9.17 4.93 3.28
N VAL A 136 -9.81 5.12 4.44
CA VAL A 136 -10.68 4.11 5.07
C VAL A 136 -11.79 3.64 4.12
N ARG A 137 -12.50 4.56 3.47
CA ARG A 137 -13.59 4.21 2.55
C ARG A 137 -13.12 3.42 1.33
N PHE A 138 -11.91 3.68 0.84
CA PHE A 138 -11.32 2.90 -0.24
C PHE A 138 -11.19 1.44 0.17
N PHE A 139 -10.57 1.16 1.32
CA PHE A 139 -10.38 -0.21 1.81
C PHE A 139 -11.71 -0.90 2.14
N GLN A 140 -12.67 -0.18 2.73
CA GLN A 140 -14.01 -0.74 2.99
C GLN A 140 -14.69 -1.21 1.70
N ARG A 141 -14.58 -0.46 0.60
CA ARG A 141 -15.10 -0.87 -0.72
C ARG A 141 -14.39 -2.09 -1.30
N GLN A 142 -13.17 -2.39 -0.84
CA GLN A 142 -12.41 -3.59 -1.23
C GLN A 142 -12.64 -4.77 -0.26
N GLY A 143 -13.63 -4.67 0.63
CA GLY A 143 -14.03 -5.74 1.55
C GLY A 143 -13.26 -5.80 2.86
N TYR A 144 -12.49 -4.75 3.19
CA TYR A 144 -11.85 -4.63 4.50
C TYR A 144 -12.84 -4.13 5.55
N VAL A 145 -12.71 -4.64 6.76
CA VAL A 145 -13.49 -4.20 7.92
C VAL A 145 -12.59 -3.48 8.92
N VAL A 146 -13.13 -2.42 9.53
CA VAL A 146 -12.42 -1.69 10.59
C VAL A 146 -12.24 -2.59 11.80
N ALA A 147 -11.02 -2.69 12.30
CA ALA A 147 -10.67 -3.45 13.50
C ALA A 147 -10.46 -2.54 14.71
N SER A 148 -9.70 -1.46 14.53
CA SER A 148 -9.41 -0.50 15.62
C SER A 148 -8.89 0.82 15.06
N GLN A 149 -8.78 1.82 15.93
CA GLN A 149 -8.06 3.06 15.66
C GLN A 149 -6.83 3.13 16.55
N GLY A 150 -5.78 3.80 16.07
CA GLY A 150 -4.54 3.94 16.81
C GLY A 150 -3.53 4.82 16.09
N VAL A 151 -2.26 4.59 16.40
CA VAL A 151 -1.15 5.35 15.86
C VAL A 151 -0.16 4.37 15.20
N LYS A 152 0.22 4.66 13.96
CA LYS A 152 1.30 3.97 13.27
C LYS A 152 2.60 4.73 13.51
N THR A 153 3.52 4.11 14.22
CA THR A 153 4.84 4.66 14.46
C THR A 153 5.77 4.22 13.32
N LEU A 154 6.18 5.16 12.49
CA LEU A 154 7.11 4.92 11.38
C LEU A 154 8.56 5.17 11.80
N SER A 155 8.77 6.10 12.74
CA SER A 155 10.05 6.40 13.38
C SER A 155 9.81 7.03 14.74
N LEU A 156 10.86 7.31 15.49
CA LEU A 156 10.76 8.05 16.77
C LEU A 156 10.10 9.41 16.63
N THR A 157 10.24 10.05 15.47
CA THR A 157 9.76 11.40 15.17
C THR A 157 8.56 11.45 14.22
N CYS A 158 8.16 10.31 13.66
CA CYS A 158 7.04 10.23 12.73
C CYS A 158 5.99 9.21 13.22
N LYS A 159 4.87 9.75 13.70
CA LYS A 159 3.71 8.97 14.16
C LYS A 159 2.48 9.53 13.44
N LEU A 160 1.69 8.64 12.87
CA LEU A 160 0.48 9.01 12.13
C LEU A 160 -0.75 8.38 12.78
N PRO A 161 -1.85 9.14 12.97
CA PRO A 161 -3.13 8.57 13.35
C PRO A 161 -3.66 7.70 12.22
N VAL A 162 -4.06 6.49 12.54
CA VAL A 162 -4.52 5.52 11.55
C VAL A 162 -5.74 4.75 12.05
N THR A 163 -6.51 4.27 11.09
CA THR A 163 -7.50 3.22 11.28
C THR A 163 -6.89 1.90 10.80
N PHE A 164 -6.93 0.89 11.64
CA PHE A 164 -6.53 -0.47 11.28
C PHE A 164 -7.73 -1.22 10.71
N LEU A 165 -7.53 -1.80 9.53
CA LEU A 165 -8.53 -2.62 8.86
C LEU A 165 -7.95 -4.01 8.58
N ARG A 166 -8.84 -4.98 8.44
CA ARG A 166 -8.49 -6.36 8.12
C ARG A 166 -9.44 -6.93 7.07
N LYS A 167 -8.95 -7.93 6.34
CA LYS A 167 -9.72 -8.74 5.41
C LYS A 167 -9.27 -10.18 5.54
N ASP A 168 -10.22 -11.09 5.75
CA ASP A 168 -9.96 -12.52 5.66
C ASP A 168 -10.02 -12.92 4.18
N THR A 169 -9.03 -13.69 3.74
CA THR A 169 -9.04 -14.27 2.40
C THR A 169 -9.76 -15.60 2.46
N PRO A 170 -10.53 -15.99 1.43
CA PRO A 170 -11.09 -17.32 1.38
C PRO A 170 -9.97 -18.36 1.46
N ASP A 171 -10.22 -19.44 2.22
CA ASP A 171 -9.27 -20.53 2.49
C ASP A 171 -8.54 -20.98 1.22
N VAL A 172 -7.29 -20.57 1.10
CA VAL A 172 -6.35 -21.28 0.25
C VAL A 172 -5.98 -22.53 1.03
N ARG A 173 -6.65 -23.63 0.77
CA ARG A 173 -6.20 -24.95 1.24
C ARG A 173 -4.76 -25.10 0.76
N PRO A 174 -3.80 -25.38 1.66
CA PRO A 174 -2.46 -25.71 1.20
C PRO A 174 -2.62 -26.85 0.21
N SER A 175 -2.13 -26.65 -1.00
CA SER A 175 -2.00 -27.72 -1.97
C SER A 175 -1.16 -28.80 -1.28
N THR A 176 -1.81 -29.89 -0.93
CA THR A 176 -1.12 -31.09 -0.47
C THR A 176 -0.26 -31.53 -1.64
N ALA A 177 1.01 -31.14 -1.62
CA ALA A 177 2.00 -31.69 -2.51
C ALA A 177 2.05 -33.18 -2.18
N LEU A 178 1.43 -33.97 -3.04
CA LEU A 178 1.58 -35.38 -3.08
C LEU A 178 3.05 -35.71 -3.37
N ASN A 179 3.60 -36.54 -2.51
CA ASN A 179 4.85 -37.29 -2.58
C ASN A 179 5.55 -37.35 -3.94
#